data_f7a50b4ee07544c39002ff930e0ac3e4
#
_entry.id   f7a50b4ee07544c39002ff930e0ac3e4
#
_cell.length_a   1.000
_cell.length_b   1.000
_cell.length_c   1.000
_cell.angle_alpha   90.00
_cell.angle_beta   90.00
_cell.angle_gamma   90.00
#
_symmetry.space_group_name_H-M   'P 1'
#
loop_
_entity.id
_entity.type
_entity.pdbx_description
1 polymer ?
#
loop_
_entity_poly.entity_id
_entity_poly.type
_entity_poly.pdbx_seq_one_letter_code
_entity_poly.pdbx_strand_id
1 'polypeptide(L)'
;MPRARKQQPRLKRSPAPIPADLPEDRVEEEEARRIGEAVRALRERRGLQQVELSALSGLTAPQVSAIERGRRPPSLRTLRRVCEALGASVDDLLRAAVGRAAPASDEAGGSLLPGMQELFRSPEDALFAPLAARGIVRTTRADSLVSPLPSQETVEAVERRILDYRRLESLCGAFAGASVPLSLPFALDAEGAEQLADRVRKLLGLGDSIVLDYVSVLEAHGVRVLFLPLGRGIESLSFYDARSASAFVVLSEETTTEKQLFRMALELAWIYLFTRGGSSAPVPEAAEANRRFAKLFAACFLLPRGAVLAAAASLGAGRGDWSYPLVLRVKRRFGTSAEAFAYRLLELGLLSDTALSGILGAIKAHYASHQNREPGEALPPLARNGRLGDLVERARTVPGAHDEVLAIARRAGMSPD
;
A
#
# COMPACT_ATOMS: atom_id res chain seq x y z
N MET A 1 46.53 46.71 15.91
CA MET A 1 46.17 45.24 15.86
C MET A 1 44.84 45.05 15.17
N PRO A 2 44.77 44.51 13.95
CA PRO A 2 43.52 44.34 13.22
C PRO A 2 42.89 42.99 13.57
N ARG A 3 41.57 43.00 13.82
CA ARG A 3 40.73 41.86 14.14
C ARG A 3 40.57 40.95 12.93
N ALA A 4 40.86 39.66 13.11
CA ALA A 4 40.64 38.61 12.13
C ALA A 4 39.13 38.38 11.85
N ARG A 5 38.70 38.56 10.60
CA ARG A 5 37.40 38.16 10.10
C ARG A 5 37.38 36.65 9.99
N LYS A 6 36.52 35.98 10.78
CA LYS A 6 36.15 34.57 10.61
C LYS A 6 35.37 34.44 9.30
N GLN A 7 35.93 33.72 8.34
CA GLN A 7 35.22 33.29 7.13
C GLN A 7 34.17 32.26 7.51
N GLN A 8 32.92 32.56 7.22
CA GLN A 8 31.81 31.58 7.27
C GLN A 8 31.97 30.57 6.13
N PRO A 9 31.68 29.25 6.35
CA PRO A 9 31.73 28.28 5.29
C PRO A 9 30.62 28.55 4.26
N ARG A 10 31.00 28.62 2.98
CA ARG A 10 30.06 28.75 1.86
C ARG A 10 29.15 27.51 1.80
N LEU A 11 27.87 27.68 2.02
CA LEU A 11 26.83 26.69 1.70
C LEU A 11 26.95 26.33 0.21
N LYS A 12 27.23 25.06 -0.08
CA LYS A 12 27.17 24.54 -1.45
C LYS A 12 25.72 24.66 -1.95
N ARG A 13 25.54 25.41 -3.03
CA ARG A 13 24.24 25.55 -3.72
C ARG A 13 23.78 24.19 -4.20
N SER A 14 22.49 23.90 -4.03
CA SER A 14 21.82 22.71 -4.64
C SER A 14 22.00 22.76 -6.16
N PRO A 15 22.21 21.60 -6.81
CA PRO A 15 22.29 21.55 -8.27
C PRO A 15 20.97 22.02 -8.89
N ALA A 16 21.06 22.82 -9.95
CA ALA A 16 19.91 23.28 -10.71
C ALA A 16 19.21 22.11 -11.43
N PRO A 17 17.90 22.19 -11.71
CA PRO A 17 17.22 21.18 -12.52
C PRO A 17 17.84 21.10 -13.93
N ILE A 18 17.78 19.88 -14.53
CA ILE A 18 18.29 19.66 -15.89
C ILE A 18 17.42 20.45 -16.87
N PRO A 19 17.98 21.30 -17.76
CA PRO A 19 17.20 22.00 -18.77
C PRO A 19 16.54 21.01 -19.75
N ALA A 20 15.30 21.26 -20.14
CA ALA A 20 14.50 20.39 -21.00
C ALA A 20 15.01 20.27 -22.47
N ASP A 21 15.96 21.11 -22.89
CA ASP A 21 16.43 21.23 -24.27
C ASP A 21 17.84 20.63 -24.52
N LEU A 22 18.30 19.72 -23.65
CA LEU A 22 19.59 19.06 -23.85
C LEU A 22 19.46 17.84 -24.77
N PRO A 23 20.46 17.55 -25.66
CA PRO A 23 20.56 16.30 -26.41
C PRO A 23 20.53 15.08 -25.47
N GLU A 24 19.90 13.98 -25.87
CA GLU A 24 19.72 12.78 -25.05
C GLU A 24 21.02 12.28 -24.40
N ASP A 25 22.12 12.26 -25.16
CA ASP A 25 23.45 11.84 -24.67
C ASP A 25 23.94 12.69 -23.47
N ARG A 26 23.63 13.99 -23.48
CA ARG A 26 23.99 14.90 -22.35
C ARG A 26 23.09 14.74 -21.14
N VAL A 27 21.85 14.34 -21.34
CA VAL A 27 20.93 14.04 -20.23
C VAL A 27 21.40 12.78 -19.50
N GLU A 28 21.78 11.73 -20.22
CA GLU A 28 22.32 10.49 -19.65
C GLU A 28 23.64 10.71 -18.89
N GLU A 29 24.54 11.55 -19.43
CA GLU A 29 25.81 11.90 -18.76
C GLU A 29 25.59 12.65 -17.44
N GLU A 30 24.67 13.61 -17.45
CA GLU A 30 24.35 14.41 -16.25
C GLU A 30 23.64 13.56 -15.19
N GLU A 31 22.77 12.65 -15.60
CA GLU A 31 22.10 11.69 -14.72
C GLU A 31 23.10 10.71 -14.12
N ALA A 32 24.01 10.15 -14.91
CA ALA A 32 25.08 9.28 -14.43
C ALA A 32 25.99 10.00 -13.42
N ARG A 33 26.32 11.27 -13.67
CA ARG A 33 27.11 12.08 -12.75
C ARG A 33 26.41 12.29 -11.40
N ARG A 34 25.11 12.62 -11.41
CA ARG A 34 24.31 12.82 -10.20
C ARG A 34 24.16 11.54 -9.38
N ILE A 35 23.92 10.41 -10.04
CA ILE A 35 23.87 9.09 -9.39
C ILE A 35 25.23 8.77 -8.75
N GLY A 36 26.32 9.02 -9.43
CA GLY A 36 27.67 8.79 -8.92
C GLY A 36 27.99 9.65 -7.68
N GLU A 37 27.64 10.92 -7.71
CA GLU A 37 27.78 11.84 -6.57
C GLU A 37 26.94 11.38 -5.37
N ALA A 38 25.71 10.87 -5.60
CA ALA A 38 24.85 10.35 -4.54
C ALA A 38 25.42 9.08 -3.91
N VAL A 39 25.94 8.14 -4.72
CA VAL A 39 26.62 6.92 -4.23
C VAL A 39 27.81 7.29 -3.37
N ARG A 40 28.66 8.21 -3.83
CA ARG A 40 29.82 8.69 -3.10
C ARG A 40 29.43 9.33 -1.77
N ALA A 41 28.43 10.21 -1.76
CA ALA A 41 27.96 10.88 -0.56
C ALA A 41 27.38 9.89 0.47
N LEU A 42 26.67 8.84 0.02
CA LEU A 42 26.17 7.77 0.88
C LEU A 42 27.30 6.95 1.49
N ARG A 43 28.30 6.59 0.69
CA ARG A 43 29.48 5.85 1.17
C ARG A 43 30.27 6.65 2.21
N GLU A 44 30.55 7.93 1.92
CA GLU A 44 31.29 8.82 2.82
C GLU A 44 30.56 9.06 4.15
N ARG A 45 29.24 9.21 4.11
CA ARG A 45 28.43 9.30 5.34
C ARG A 45 28.53 8.07 6.23
N ARG A 46 28.82 6.90 5.67
CA ARG A 46 29.02 5.65 6.41
C ARG A 46 30.48 5.38 6.78
N GLY A 47 31.35 6.31 6.48
CA GLY A 47 32.81 6.18 6.77
C GLY A 47 33.50 5.11 5.95
N LEU A 48 32.86 4.59 4.87
CA LEU A 48 33.43 3.51 4.06
C LEU A 48 34.42 4.03 3.02
N GLN A 49 35.49 3.28 2.80
CA GLN A 49 36.40 3.48 1.66
C GLN A 49 35.84 2.80 0.40
N GLN A 50 36.30 3.20 -0.81
CA GLN A 50 35.86 2.59 -2.06
C GLN A 50 36.16 1.07 -2.11
N VAL A 51 37.27 0.63 -1.50
CA VAL A 51 37.65 -0.78 -1.42
C VAL A 51 36.66 -1.57 -0.54
N GLU A 52 36.21 -1.00 0.55
CA GLU A 52 35.23 -1.62 1.44
C GLU A 52 33.86 -1.74 0.77
N LEU A 53 33.41 -0.68 0.08
CA LEU A 53 32.19 -0.74 -0.70
C LEU A 53 32.30 -1.78 -1.84
N SER A 54 33.46 -1.93 -2.46
CA SER A 54 33.68 -2.96 -3.49
C SER A 54 33.54 -4.37 -2.92
N ALA A 55 34.09 -4.63 -1.75
CA ALA A 55 33.98 -5.92 -1.07
C ALA A 55 32.54 -6.25 -0.67
N LEU A 56 31.81 -5.27 -0.10
CA LEU A 56 30.42 -5.43 0.34
C LEU A 56 29.44 -5.59 -0.84
N SER A 57 29.64 -4.85 -1.93
CA SER A 57 28.77 -4.89 -3.10
C SER A 57 29.12 -6.01 -4.07
N GLY A 58 30.29 -6.67 -3.91
CA GLY A 58 30.83 -7.66 -4.84
C GLY A 58 31.16 -7.07 -6.22
N LEU A 59 31.37 -5.75 -6.29
CA LEU A 59 31.90 -5.04 -7.47
C LEU A 59 33.43 -4.93 -7.32
N THR A 60 34.13 -4.66 -8.40
CA THR A 60 35.56 -4.34 -8.32
C THR A 60 35.77 -2.85 -7.93
N ALA A 61 36.90 -2.54 -7.30
CA ALA A 61 37.20 -1.13 -6.92
C ALA A 61 37.20 -0.18 -8.14
N PRO A 62 37.70 -0.56 -9.32
CA PRO A 62 37.55 0.26 -10.54
C PRO A 62 36.09 0.48 -10.95
N GLN A 63 35.17 -0.50 -10.76
CA GLN A 63 33.76 -0.35 -11.05
C GLN A 63 33.11 0.65 -10.09
N VAL A 64 33.36 0.54 -8.79
CA VAL A 64 32.87 1.50 -7.79
C VAL A 64 33.35 2.92 -8.13
N SER A 65 34.65 3.07 -8.44
CA SER A 65 35.24 4.34 -8.84
C SER A 65 34.65 4.92 -10.14
N ALA A 66 34.32 4.06 -11.11
CA ALA A 66 33.68 4.48 -12.36
C ALA A 66 32.24 4.97 -12.12
N ILE A 67 31.49 4.31 -11.24
CA ILE A 67 30.13 4.71 -10.83
C ILE A 67 30.19 6.07 -10.12
N GLU A 68 31.05 6.22 -9.11
CA GLU A 68 31.17 7.49 -8.35
C GLU A 68 31.65 8.68 -9.19
N ARG A 69 32.34 8.41 -10.29
CA ARG A 69 32.76 9.45 -11.27
C ARG A 69 31.71 9.74 -12.33
N GLY A 70 30.60 9.01 -12.35
CA GLY A 70 29.53 9.21 -13.31
C GLY A 70 29.92 9.00 -14.78
N ARG A 71 30.93 8.14 -15.04
CA ARG A 71 31.39 7.91 -16.41
C ARG A 71 30.37 7.16 -17.29
N ARG A 72 29.48 6.43 -16.68
CA ARG A 72 28.41 5.66 -17.32
C ARG A 72 27.30 5.40 -16.30
N PRO A 73 26.03 5.49 -16.69
CA PRO A 73 24.94 5.12 -15.80
C PRO A 73 25.04 3.63 -15.42
N PRO A 74 25.02 3.30 -14.13
CA PRO A 74 25.07 1.92 -13.69
C PRO A 74 23.76 1.21 -14.01
N SER A 75 23.84 -0.08 -14.37
CA SER A 75 22.62 -0.88 -14.56
C SER A 75 21.81 -0.98 -13.26
N LEU A 76 20.50 -1.20 -13.35
CA LEU A 76 19.61 -1.37 -12.19
C LEU A 76 20.11 -2.48 -11.26
N ARG A 77 20.67 -3.57 -11.82
CA ARG A 77 21.28 -4.66 -11.05
C ARG A 77 22.50 -4.18 -10.24
N THR A 78 23.32 -3.33 -10.84
CA THR A 78 24.49 -2.74 -10.19
C THR A 78 24.07 -1.76 -9.09
N LEU A 79 23.07 -0.92 -9.37
CA LEU A 79 22.51 0.00 -8.36
C LEU A 79 21.97 -0.74 -7.14
N ARG A 80 21.22 -1.82 -7.34
CA ARG A 80 20.71 -2.65 -6.24
C ARG A 80 21.83 -3.17 -5.35
N ARG A 81 22.89 -3.75 -5.93
CA ARG A 81 24.04 -4.26 -5.17
C ARG A 81 24.75 -3.18 -4.36
N VAL A 82 24.91 -1.99 -4.94
CA VAL A 82 25.51 -0.84 -4.26
C VAL A 82 24.59 -0.35 -3.13
N CYS A 83 23.29 -0.26 -3.36
CA CYS A 83 22.33 0.16 -2.36
C CYS A 83 22.23 -0.84 -1.20
N GLU A 84 22.20 -2.14 -1.48
CA GLU A 84 22.27 -3.21 -0.46
C GLU A 84 23.52 -3.10 0.39
N ALA A 85 24.69 -2.94 -0.23
CA ALA A 85 25.97 -2.75 0.48
C ALA A 85 25.98 -1.47 1.33
N LEU A 86 25.30 -0.42 0.89
CA LEU A 86 25.14 0.83 1.62
C LEU A 86 23.90 0.82 2.53
N GLY A 87 23.10 -0.27 2.61
CA GLY A 87 21.84 -0.35 3.37
C GLY A 87 20.91 0.82 3.08
N ALA A 88 20.83 1.23 1.82
CA ALA A 88 19.95 2.29 1.31
C ALA A 88 19.03 1.69 0.25
N SER A 89 17.87 2.31 0.01
CA SER A 89 17.04 1.92 -1.13
C SER A 89 17.55 2.58 -2.43
N VAL A 90 17.23 1.98 -3.57
CA VAL A 90 17.52 2.60 -4.89
C VAL A 90 16.80 3.95 -4.99
N ASP A 91 15.59 4.06 -4.42
CA ASP A 91 14.83 5.30 -4.41
C ASP A 91 15.48 6.40 -3.58
N ASP A 92 16.11 6.07 -2.44
CA ASP A 92 16.85 7.04 -1.62
C ASP A 92 18.07 7.56 -2.37
N LEU A 93 18.75 6.67 -3.09
CA LEU A 93 19.87 7.05 -3.94
C LEU A 93 19.43 7.96 -5.09
N LEU A 94 18.36 7.62 -5.79
CA LEU A 94 17.83 8.42 -6.90
C LEU A 94 17.31 9.78 -6.42
N ARG A 95 16.65 9.85 -5.25
CA ARG A 95 16.25 11.12 -4.64
C ARG A 95 17.47 11.99 -4.28
N ALA A 96 18.52 11.38 -3.74
CA ALA A 96 19.77 12.11 -3.46
C ALA A 96 20.43 12.61 -4.76
N ALA A 97 20.37 11.86 -5.85
CA ALA A 97 20.89 12.25 -7.16
C ALA A 97 20.12 13.42 -7.77
N VAL A 98 18.82 13.55 -7.51
CA VAL A 98 17.98 14.66 -7.98
C VAL A 98 18.13 15.92 -7.11
N GLY A 99 19.02 15.90 -6.09
CA GLY A 99 19.29 17.04 -5.22
C GLY A 99 18.22 17.28 -4.14
N ARG A 100 17.35 16.29 -3.89
CA ARG A 100 16.44 16.28 -2.73
C ARG A 100 17.16 15.63 -1.56
N ALA A 101 17.65 16.44 -0.65
CA ALA A 101 18.31 15.98 0.57
C ALA A 101 17.43 14.99 1.33
N ALA A 102 18.02 13.84 1.72
CA ALA A 102 17.40 12.95 2.70
C ALA A 102 17.25 13.69 4.03
N PRO A 103 16.12 13.59 4.72
CA PRO A 103 16.03 14.11 6.09
C PRO A 103 16.94 13.26 6.98
N ALA A 104 17.87 13.94 7.64
CA ALA A 104 18.66 13.36 8.72
C ALA A 104 17.77 13.12 9.94
N SER A 105 17.99 11.97 10.59
CA SER A 105 17.71 11.63 12.00
C SER A 105 16.45 12.16 12.69
N ASP A 106 15.84 11.26 13.41
CA ASP A 106 14.67 11.29 14.30
C ASP A 106 14.66 12.36 15.40
N GLU A 107 14.95 13.62 15.12
CA GLU A 107 14.68 14.73 16.05
C GLU A 107 14.62 16.05 15.28
N ALA A 108 13.43 16.43 14.81
CA ALA A 108 13.03 17.84 14.70
C ALA A 108 11.60 17.97 14.18
N GLY A 109 10.82 18.78 14.87
CA GLY A 109 9.47 19.16 14.51
C GLY A 109 9.30 19.56 13.04
N GLY A 110 8.30 18.95 12.43
CA GLY A 110 8.04 18.90 11.01
C GLY A 110 7.99 20.23 10.28
N SER A 111 8.85 20.33 9.31
CA SER A 111 8.52 21.06 8.11
C SER A 111 7.99 20.06 7.07
N LEU A 112 6.73 20.19 6.70
CA LEU A 112 6.11 19.40 5.64
C LEU A 112 6.91 19.54 4.35
N LEU A 113 7.15 18.43 3.64
CA LEU A 113 7.83 18.44 2.35
C LEU A 113 7.10 19.38 1.38
N PRO A 114 7.80 20.16 0.53
CA PRO A 114 7.16 20.97 -0.52
C PRO A 114 6.26 20.09 -1.39
N GLY A 115 4.99 20.46 -1.49
CA GLY A 115 3.93 19.68 -2.14
C GLY A 115 3.02 18.90 -1.19
N MET A 116 3.41 18.65 0.06
CA MET A 116 2.53 18.04 1.05
C MET A 116 1.43 19.00 1.54
N GLN A 117 1.62 20.32 1.44
CA GLN A 117 0.58 21.31 1.76
C GLN A 117 -0.65 21.19 0.85
N GLU A 118 -0.48 20.65 -0.36
CA GLU A 118 -1.61 20.36 -1.26
C GLU A 118 -2.38 19.08 -0.89
N LEU A 119 -1.79 18.20 -0.06
CA LEU A 119 -2.42 16.96 0.42
C LEU A 119 -3.47 17.22 1.53
N PHE A 120 -3.37 18.36 2.24
CA PHE A 120 -4.30 18.73 3.32
C PHE A 120 -5.45 19.60 2.83
N ARG A 121 -6.05 19.24 1.69
CA ARG A 121 -7.19 20.01 1.12
C ARG A 121 -8.54 19.71 1.76
N SER A 122 -8.64 18.66 2.58
CA SER A 122 -9.87 18.32 3.27
C SER A 122 -9.68 18.30 4.79
N PRO A 123 -10.73 18.59 5.57
CA PRO A 123 -10.70 18.42 7.03
C PRO A 123 -10.29 17.00 7.47
N GLU A 124 -10.57 16.01 6.63
CA GLU A 124 -10.24 14.60 6.86
C GLU A 124 -8.73 14.32 6.77
N ASP A 125 -8.03 15.01 5.87
CA ASP A 125 -6.58 14.85 5.73
C ASP A 125 -5.85 15.42 6.97
N ALA A 126 -6.42 16.46 7.58
CA ALA A 126 -5.88 17.07 8.79
C ALA A 126 -5.97 16.13 10.03
N LEU A 127 -6.93 15.21 10.05
CA LEU A 127 -7.09 14.27 11.17
C LEU A 127 -5.87 13.35 11.35
N PHE A 128 -5.22 12.94 10.25
CA PHE A 128 -4.05 12.05 10.27
C PHE A 128 -2.73 12.79 9.97
N ALA A 129 -2.68 14.09 10.29
CA ALA A 129 -1.47 14.91 10.11
C ALA A 129 -0.20 14.32 10.76
N PRO A 130 -0.23 13.71 11.97
CA PRO A 130 0.94 13.07 12.56
C PRO A 130 1.50 11.91 11.75
N LEU A 131 0.65 11.09 11.11
CA LEU A 131 1.10 10.03 10.20
C LEU A 131 1.66 10.60 8.90
N ALA A 132 0.99 11.61 8.34
CA ALA A 132 1.42 12.26 7.11
C ALA A 132 2.79 12.93 7.27
N ALA A 133 3.08 13.55 8.43
CA ALA A 133 4.40 14.09 8.75
C ALA A 133 5.50 13.00 8.74
N ARG A 134 5.14 11.74 8.96
CA ARG A 134 6.03 10.58 8.88
C ARG A 134 6.06 9.92 7.50
N GLY A 135 5.38 10.49 6.50
CA GLY A 135 5.31 9.96 5.14
C GLY A 135 4.26 8.86 4.96
N ILE A 136 3.36 8.66 5.94
CA ILE A 136 2.26 7.70 5.88
C ILE A 136 0.98 8.47 5.60
N VAL A 137 0.52 8.43 4.35
CA VAL A 137 -0.57 9.27 3.86
C VAL A 137 -1.84 8.43 3.67
N ARG A 138 -2.97 8.94 4.15
CA ARG A 138 -4.28 8.32 3.94
C ARG A 138 -4.61 8.27 2.45
N THR A 139 -5.01 7.11 1.95
CA THR A 139 -5.37 6.89 0.55
C THR A 139 -6.87 6.77 0.32
N THR A 140 -7.61 6.26 1.30
CA THR A 140 -9.08 6.23 1.24
C THR A 140 -9.61 7.64 1.21
N ARG A 141 -10.41 7.96 0.20
CA ARG A 141 -11.17 9.20 0.15
C ARG A 141 -12.60 8.90 0.58
N ALA A 142 -13.00 9.49 1.71
CA ALA A 142 -14.38 9.38 2.14
C ALA A 142 -15.31 10.03 1.10
N ASP A 143 -16.46 9.44 0.93
CA ASP A 143 -17.59 10.15 0.37
C ASP A 143 -17.96 11.25 1.36
N SER A 144 -17.46 12.44 1.14
CA SER A 144 -17.58 13.59 2.04
C SER A 144 -19.02 13.97 2.41
N LEU A 145 -20.01 13.28 1.82
CA LEU A 145 -21.44 13.51 2.07
C LEU A 145 -22.14 12.37 2.82
N VAL A 146 -21.51 11.18 2.99
CA VAL A 146 -22.23 9.99 3.50
C VAL A 146 -21.49 9.25 4.61
N SER A 147 -20.17 9.34 4.70
CA SER A 147 -19.39 8.65 5.75
C SER A 147 -19.10 9.60 6.91
N PRO A 148 -19.39 9.20 8.16
CA PRO A 148 -19.02 10.00 9.32
C PRO A 148 -17.49 10.09 9.41
N LEU A 149 -16.99 11.23 9.88
CA LEU A 149 -15.57 11.37 10.21
C LEU A 149 -15.24 10.46 11.41
N PRO A 150 -14.05 9.84 11.43
CA PRO A 150 -13.60 9.09 12.59
C PRO A 150 -13.51 10.01 13.81
N SER A 151 -13.87 9.48 14.97
CA SER A 151 -13.66 10.18 16.23
C SER A 151 -12.16 10.37 16.50
N GLN A 152 -11.81 11.35 17.32
CA GLN A 152 -10.42 11.57 17.72
C GLN A 152 -9.81 10.31 18.35
N GLU A 153 -10.56 9.58 19.17
CA GLU A 153 -10.14 8.32 19.77
C GLU A 153 -9.81 7.26 18.70
N THR A 154 -10.66 7.15 17.67
CA THR A 154 -10.41 6.24 16.53
C THR A 154 -9.15 6.62 15.77
N VAL A 155 -8.95 7.92 15.51
CA VAL A 155 -7.74 8.42 14.85
C VAL A 155 -6.50 8.04 15.64
N GLU A 156 -6.47 8.34 16.93
CA GLU A 156 -5.36 8.01 17.83
C GLU A 156 -5.09 6.50 17.92
N ALA A 157 -6.15 5.67 17.93
CA ALA A 157 -6.02 4.22 17.92
C ALA A 157 -5.38 3.70 16.63
N VAL A 158 -5.81 4.22 15.47
CA VAL A 158 -5.25 3.87 14.15
C VAL A 158 -3.78 4.30 14.06
N GLU A 159 -3.47 5.55 14.42
CA GLU A 159 -2.11 6.08 14.41
C GLU A 159 -1.18 5.24 15.28
N ARG A 160 -1.59 4.99 16.51
CA ARG A 160 -0.82 4.18 17.46
C ARG A 160 -0.57 2.78 16.93
N ARG A 161 -1.57 2.11 16.37
CA ARG A 161 -1.43 0.75 15.83
C ARG A 161 -0.47 0.71 14.62
N ILE A 162 -0.54 1.69 13.72
CA ILE A 162 0.38 1.81 12.59
C ILE A 162 1.82 2.04 13.08
N LEU A 163 2.01 2.91 14.06
CA LEU A 163 3.33 3.20 14.63
C LEU A 163 3.90 2.01 15.42
N ASP A 164 3.06 1.31 16.19
CA ASP A 164 3.44 0.07 16.88
C ASP A 164 3.93 -1.00 15.88
N TYR A 165 3.21 -1.17 14.77
CA TYR A 165 3.61 -2.11 13.72
C TYR A 165 4.98 -1.74 13.12
N ARG A 166 5.16 -0.47 12.78
CA ARG A 166 6.44 0.03 12.25
C ARG A 166 7.57 -0.12 13.26
N ARG A 167 7.28 0.08 14.54
CA ARG A 167 8.27 -0.10 15.60
C ARG A 167 8.71 -1.55 15.74
N LEU A 168 7.79 -2.50 15.68
CA LEU A 168 8.11 -3.93 15.67
C LEU A 168 8.95 -4.33 14.45
N GLU A 169 8.58 -3.85 13.25
CA GLU A 169 9.39 -4.07 12.05
C GLU A 169 10.83 -3.56 12.24
N SER A 170 10.97 -2.35 12.80
CA SER A 170 12.29 -1.77 13.08
C SER A 170 13.09 -2.60 14.09
N LEU A 171 12.47 -3.03 15.19
CA LEU A 171 13.11 -3.89 16.20
C LEU A 171 13.57 -5.21 15.62
N CYS A 172 12.80 -5.79 14.71
CA CYS A 172 13.10 -7.06 14.06
C CYS A 172 14.07 -6.93 12.87
N GLY A 173 14.38 -5.72 12.42
CA GLY A 173 15.09 -5.50 11.15
C GLY A 173 14.25 -5.95 9.93
N ALA A 174 12.94 -6.07 10.10
CA ALA A 174 12.00 -6.63 9.11
C ALA A 174 11.35 -5.53 8.26
N PHE A 175 12.13 -4.65 7.68
CA PHE A 175 11.60 -3.68 6.72
C PHE A 175 11.23 -4.38 5.42
N ALA A 176 9.96 -4.64 5.24
CA ALA A 176 9.45 -5.06 3.95
C ALA A 176 8.77 -3.86 3.27
N GLY A 177 9.39 -3.32 2.24
CA GLY A 177 8.66 -2.65 1.17
C GLY A 177 7.69 -3.67 0.55
N ALA A 178 6.64 -3.21 -0.12
CA ALA A 178 5.78 -4.13 -0.84
C ALA A 178 6.60 -4.86 -1.91
N SER A 179 6.52 -6.19 -1.93
CA SER A 179 7.16 -7.02 -2.97
C SER A 179 6.43 -6.94 -4.30
N VAL A 180 5.18 -6.46 -4.29
CA VAL A 180 4.40 -6.11 -5.47
C VAL A 180 4.42 -4.60 -5.67
N PRO A 181 4.57 -4.11 -6.92
CA PRO A 181 4.50 -2.68 -7.17
C PRO A 181 3.09 -2.17 -6.82
N LEU A 182 3.02 -1.19 -5.90
CA LEU A 182 1.77 -0.53 -5.53
C LEU A 182 1.45 0.67 -6.43
N SER A 183 2.29 0.95 -7.42
CA SER A 183 2.05 1.94 -8.46
C SER A 183 2.12 1.26 -9.82
N LEU A 184 0.98 1.14 -10.48
CA LEU A 184 0.84 0.52 -11.80
C LEU A 184 0.02 1.47 -12.70
N PRO A 185 0.32 1.53 -14.01
CA PRO A 185 -0.52 2.26 -14.95
C PRO A 185 -1.81 1.48 -15.24
N PHE A 186 -2.94 2.19 -15.29
CA PHE A 186 -4.25 1.64 -15.67
C PHE A 186 -5.17 2.72 -16.24
N ALA A 187 -6.17 2.33 -17.03
CA ALA A 187 -7.26 3.21 -17.45
C ALA A 187 -8.32 3.33 -16.34
N LEU A 188 -8.96 4.51 -16.21
CA LEU A 188 -9.98 4.77 -15.19
C LEU A 188 -11.38 4.42 -15.73
N ASP A 189 -11.57 3.17 -16.13
CA ASP A 189 -12.81 2.61 -16.65
C ASP A 189 -13.03 1.18 -16.15
N ALA A 190 -14.08 0.53 -16.61
CA ALA A 190 -14.43 -0.82 -16.18
C ALA A 190 -13.40 -1.87 -16.64
N GLU A 191 -12.89 -1.73 -17.85
CA GLU A 191 -11.89 -2.64 -18.42
C GLU A 191 -10.55 -2.49 -17.69
N GLY A 192 -10.13 -1.26 -17.42
CA GLY A 192 -8.92 -0.97 -16.64
C GLY A 192 -9.01 -1.50 -15.21
N ALA A 193 -10.18 -1.49 -14.58
CA ALA A 193 -10.39 -2.08 -13.26
C ALA A 193 -10.22 -3.61 -13.30
N GLU A 194 -10.77 -4.30 -14.29
CA GLU A 194 -10.60 -5.76 -14.46
C GLU A 194 -9.16 -6.12 -14.80
N GLN A 195 -8.52 -5.39 -15.72
CA GLN A 195 -7.11 -5.60 -16.07
C GLN A 195 -6.16 -5.36 -14.90
N LEU A 196 -6.39 -4.32 -14.10
CA LEU A 196 -5.59 -4.05 -12.91
C LEU A 196 -5.77 -5.17 -11.88
N ALA A 197 -7.02 -5.60 -11.61
CA ALA A 197 -7.31 -6.67 -10.68
C ALA A 197 -6.62 -7.99 -11.10
N ASP A 198 -6.70 -8.36 -12.37
CA ASP A 198 -6.03 -9.55 -12.91
C ASP A 198 -4.50 -9.45 -12.79
N ARG A 199 -3.92 -8.29 -13.11
CA ARG A 199 -2.49 -8.05 -12.96
C ARG A 199 -2.03 -8.14 -11.52
N VAL A 200 -2.75 -7.52 -10.59
CA VAL A 200 -2.45 -7.57 -9.15
C VAL A 200 -2.55 -9.00 -8.63
N ARG A 201 -3.60 -9.75 -9.00
CA ARG A 201 -3.72 -11.16 -8.65
C ARG A 201 -2.54 -12.00 -9.15
N LYS A 202 -2.09 -11.79 -10.38
CA LYS A 202 -0.90 -12.46 -10.93
C LYS A 202 0.36 -12.12 -10.16
N LEU A 203 0.56 -10.86 -9.79
CA LEU A 203 1.70 -10.42 -8.99
C LEU A 203 1.69 -11.01 -7.58
N LEU A 204 0.51 -11.23 -7.00
CA LEU A 204 0.31 -11.91 -5.71
C LEU A 204 0.37 -13.45 -5.84
N GLY A 205 0.64 -14.00 -7.02
CA GLY A 205 0.68 -15.45 -7.25
C GLY A 205 -0.67 -16.14 -7.22
N LEU A 206 -1.78 -15.39 -7.26
CA LEU A 206 -3.14 -15.96 -7.13
C LEU A 206 -3.72 -16.46 -8.44
N GLY A 207 -3.43 -15.78 -9.58
CA GLY A 207 -4.10 -16.08 -10.85
C GLY A 207 -5.63 -16.12 -10.67
N ASP A 208 -6.28 -17.16 -11.16
CA ASP A 208 -7.73 -17.38 -11.00
C ASP A 208 -8.11 -18.19 -9.74
N SER A 209 -7.16 -18.51 -8.86
CA SER A 209 -7.42 -19.29 -7.65
C SER A 209 -8.39 -18.58 -6.70
N ILE A 210 -9.32 -19.32 -6.12
CA ILE A 210 -10.20 -18.83 -5.07
C ILE A 210 -9.43 -18.93 -3.74
N VAL A 211 -9.28 -17.79 -3.05
CA VAL A 211 -8.57 -17.68 -1.78
C VAL A 211 -9.49 -17.04 -0.75
N LEU A 212 -9.48 -17.53 0.47
CA LEU A 212 -10.21 -16.93 1.59
C LEU A 212 -9.27 -16.19 2.54
N ASP A 213 -8.03 -16.63 2.64
CA ASP A 213 -7.00 -15.96 3.46
C ASP A 213 -6.21 -14.91 2.66
N TYR A 214 -6.90 -13.88 2.21
CA TYR A 214 -6.28 -12.74 1.56
C TYR A 214 -5.40 -11.92 2.51
N VAL A 215 -5.64 -11.99 3.83
CA VAL A 215 -4.84 -11.25 4.83
C VAL A 215 -3.41 -11.74 4.77
N SER A 216 -3.17 -13.05 4.93
CA SER A 216 -1.83 -13.63 4.85
C SER A 216 -1.16 -13.38 3.50
N VAL A 217 -1.91 -13.44 2.40
CA VAL A 217 -1.39 -13.14 1.06
C VAL A 217 -0.90 -11.68 0.97
N LEU A 218 -1.69 -10.71 1.41
CA LEU A 218 -1.33 -9.30 1.35
C LEU A 218 -0.15 -8.99 2.29
N GLU A 219 -0.15 -9.54 3.49
CA GLU A 219 0.93 -9.35 4.46
C GLU A 219 2.26 -9.96 3.99
N ALA A 220 2.24 -11.12 3.34
CA ALA A 220 3.41 -11.73 2.72
C ALA A 220 4.01 -10.84 1.60
N HIS A 221 3.20 -9.96 1.00
CA HIS A 221 3.61 -9.04 -0.05
C HIS A 221 3.82 -7.60 0.44
N GLY A 222 3.83 -7.36 1.76
CA GLY A 222 4.16 -6.07 2.36
C GLY A 222 3.00 -5.06 2.40
N VAL A 223 1.76 -5.52 2.19
CA VAL A 223 0.54 -4.75 2.49
C VAL A 223 0.04 -5.20 3.86
N ARG A 224 0.17 -4.35 4.86
CA ARG A 224 -0.14 -4.67 6.26
C ARG A 224 -1.63 -4.54 6.51
N VAL A 225 -2.24 -5.57 7.10
CA VAL A 225 -3.68 -5.56 7.40
C VAL A 225 -3.89 -5.48 8.92
N LEU A 226 -4.66 -4.48 9.34
CA LEU A 226 -4.94 -4.21 10.75
C LEU A 226 -6.45 -4.31 10.99
N PHE A 227 -6.82 -4.78 12.16
CA PHE A 227 -8.22 -4.83 12.60
C PHE A 227 -8.38 -3.94 13.83
N LEU A 228 -9.36 -3.02 13.78
CA LEU A 228 -9.64 -2.07 14.86
C LEU A 228 -11.13 -1.76 14.93
N PRO A 229 -11.65 -1.38 16.10
CA PRO A 229 -12.97 -0.77 16.20
C PRO A 229 -12.91 0.63 15.59
N LEU A 230 -13.52 0.82 14.42
CA LEU A 230 -13.48 2.11 13.72
C LEU A 230 -14.68 3.02 14.01
N GLY A 231 -15.65 2.50 14.78
CA GLY A 231 -16.88 3.22 15.10
C GLY A 231 -17.93 3.13 13.98
N ARG A 232 -19.13 3.66 14.28
CA ARG A 232 -20.28 3.52 13.37
C ARG A 232 -20.05 4.21 12.02
N GLY A 233 -20.29 3.47 10.96
CA GLY A 233 -20.26 3.98 9.59
C GLY A 233 -18.88 3.99 8.94
N ILE A 234 -17.80 3.69 9.67
CA ILE A 234 -16.45 3.55 9.12
C ILE A 234 -16.12 2.07 9.07
N GLU A 235 -16.01 1.51 7.88
CA GLU A 235 -15.78 0.07 7.71
C GLU A 235 -14.32 -0.24 7.38
N SER A 236 -13.58 0.72 6.82
CA SER A 236 -12.17 0.55 6.46
C SER A 236 -11.46 1.87 6.22
N LEU A 237 -10.13 1.85 6.33
CA LEU A 237 -9.22 2.94 5.98
C LEU A 237 -7.98 2.36 5.32
N SER A 238 -7.31 3.12 4.46
CA SER A 238 -6.00 2.73 3.94
C SER A 238 -5.01 3.87 3.95
N PHE A 239 -3.74 3.51 4.03
CA PHE A 239 -2.62 4.44 4.09
C PHE A 239 -1.48 3.93 3.21
N TYR A 240 -0.83 4.83 2.50
CA TYR A 240 0.38 4.55 1.75
C TYR A 240 1.58 5.10 2.51
N ASP A 241 2.56 4.25 2.74
CA ASP A 241 3.84 4.62 3.34
C ASP A 241 4.86 4.89 2.24
N ALA A 242 5.06 6.16 1.94
CA ALA A 242 5.95 6.60 0.88
C ALA A 242 7.44 6.29 1.17
N ARG A 243 7.83 6.09 2.44
CA ARG A 243 9.22 5.79 2.81
C ARG A 243 9.61 4.35 2.51
N SER A 244 8.68 3.42 2.68
CA SER A 244 8.89 1.98 2.46
C SER A 244 8.22 1.46 1.19
N ALA A 245 7.56 2.33 0.41
CA ALA A 245 6.75 1.95 -0.75
C ALA A 245 5.79 0.78 -0.43
N SER A 246 5.12 0.86 0.72
CA SER A 246 4.21 -0.15 1.24
C SER A 246 2.90 0.48 1.69
N ALA A 247 1.95 -0.33 2.18
CA ALA A 247 0.66 0.19 2.57
C ALA A 247 0.13 -0.47 3.84
N PHE A 248 -0.83 0.22 4.46
CA PHE A 248 -1.66 -0.30 5.55
C PHE A 248 -3.12 -0.29 5.10
N VAL A 249 -3.81 -1.38 5.37
CA VAL A 249 -5.26 -1.51 5.26
C VAL A 249 -5.80 -1.75 6.67
N VAL A 250 -6.68 -0.89 7.12
CA VAL A 250 -7.32 -0.98 8.44
C VAL A 250 -8.78 -1.33 8.24
N LEU A 251 -9.22 -2.44 8.82
CA LEU A 251 -10.57 -2.97 8.70
C LEU A 251 -11.32 -2.87 10.03
N SER A 252 -12.60 -2.58 9.98
CA SER A 252 -13.45 -2.62 11.16
C SER A 252 -13.64 -4.05 11.65
N GLU A 253 -13.46 -4.26 12.96
CA GLU A 253 -13.75 -5.53 13.63
C GLU A 253 -15.25 -5.83 13.74
N GLU A 254 -16.09 -4.81 13.57
CA GLU A 254 -17.53 -4.86 13.84
C GLU A 254 -18.36 -5.30 12.63
N THR A 255 -17.71 -5.67 11.51
CA THR A 255 -18.38 -6.06 10.28
C THR A 255 -18.22 -7.56 9.98
N THR A 256 -19.06 -8.08 9.05
CA THR A 256 -18.97 -9.49 8.64
C THR A 256 -17.73 -9.75 7.79
N THR A 257 -17.30 -11.02 7.74
CA THR A 257 -16.11 -11.44 6.98
C THR A 257 -16.24 -11.09 5.49
N GLU A 258 -17.43 -11.26 4.88
CA GLU A 258 -17.65 -10.88 3.49
C GLU A 258 -17.44 -9.37 3.26
N LYS A 259 -17.91 -8.54 4.20
CA LYS A 259 -17.70 -7.10 4.13
C LYS A 259 -16.23 -6.77 4.32
N GLN A 260 -15.55 -7.38 5.28
CA GLN A 260 -14.12 -7.17 5.51
C GLN A 260 -13.30 -7.53 4.27
N LEU A 261 -13.57 -8.66 3.61
CA LEU A 261 -12.91 -9.05 2.35
C LEU A 261 -13.14 -8.03 1.25
N PHE A 262 -14.40 -7.60 1.07
CA PHE A 262 -14.73 -6.61 0.05
C PHE A 262 -14.05 -5.26 0.34
N ARG A 263 -14.06 -4.81 1.60
CA ARG A 263 -13.41 -3.57 2.02
C ARG A 263 -11.90 -3.63 1.84
N MET A 264 -11.28 -4.75 2.16
CA MET A 264 -9.86 -4.96 1.95
C MET A 264 -9.46 -4.80 0.47
N ALA A 265 -10.21 -5.43 -0.43
CA ALA A 265 -9.99 -5.28 -1.87
C ALA A 265 -10.28 -3.85 -2.36
N LEU A 266 -11.29 -3.19 -1.80
CA LEU A 266 -11.63 -1.79 -2.08
C LEU A 266 -10.49 -0.85 -1.66
N GLU A 267 -9.93 -1.05 -0.46
CA GLU A 267 -8.81 -0.25 0.03
C GLU A 267 -7.54 -0.46 -0.79
N LEU A 268 -7.31 -1.68 -1.27
CA LEU A 268 -6.23 -1.94 -2.21
C LEU A 268 -6.40 -1.14 -3.51
N ALA A 269 -7.61 -1.01 -4.03
CA ALA A 269 -7.90 -0.15 -5.18
C ALA A 269 -7.60 1.33 -4.87
N TRP A 270 -7.95 1.83 -3.68
CA TRP A 270 -7.65 3.20 -3.27
C TRP A 270 -6.15 3.47 -3.19
N ILE A 271 -5.35 2.49 -2.77
CA ILE A 271 -3.89 2.59 -2.79
C ILE A 271 -3.39 2.77 -4.23
N TYR A 272 -3.88 1.96 -5.20
CA TYR A 272 -3.51 2.11 -6.61
C TYR A 272 -4.00 3.43 -7.22
N LEU A 273 -5.20 3.87 -6.89
CA LEU A 273 -5.72 5.17 -7.33
C LEU A 273 -4.86 6.32 -6.81
N PHE A 274 -4.42 6.25 -5.56
CA PHE A 274 -3.55 7.24 -4.94
C PHE A 274 -2.16 7.29 -5.58
N THR A 275 -1.58 6.14 -5.88
CA THR A 275 -0.21 6.01 -6.42
C THR A 275 -0.15 6.10 -7.94
N ARG A 276 -1.30 6.28 -8.61
CA ARG A 276 -1.41 6.34 -10.07
C ARG A 276 -0.49 7.40 -10.67
N GLY A 277 0.29 7.00 -11.67
CA GLY A 277 1.17 7.92 -12.39
C GLY A 277 2.42 8.35 -11.63
N GLY A 278 2.82 7.66 -10.55
CA GLY A 278 4.02 7.99 -9.77
C GLY A 278 3.91 9.32 -9.00
N SER A 279 2.75 9.95 -9.01
CA SER A 279 2.47 11.19 -8.27
C SER A 279 1.60 10.87 -7.06
N SER A 280 2.03 11.31 -5.90
CA SER A 280 1.26 11.24 -4.65
C SER A 280 0.12 12.25 -4.56
N ALA A 281 -0.23 12.92 -5.66
CA ALA A 281 -1.31 13.89 -5.69
C ALA A 281 -2.66 13.20 -5.93
N PRO A 282 -3.68 13.41 -5.06
CA PRO A 282 -5.03 12.95 -5.30
C PRO A 282 -5.64 13.71 -6.50
N VAL A 283 -6.41 13.00 -7.33
CA VAL A 283 -7.19 13.63 -8.42
C VAL A 283 -8.58 13.97 -7.87
N PRO A 284 -8.86 15.22 -7.46
CA PRO A 284 -10.11 15.59 -6.78
C PRO A 284 -11.35 15.52 -7.68
N GLU A 285 -11.17 15.71 -8.99
CA GLU A 285 -12.28 15.96 -9.92
C GLU A 285 -13.03 14.70 -10.40
N ALA A 286 -12.55 13.50 -10.01
CA ALA A 286 -13.13 12.24 -10.45
C ALA A 286 -13.65 11.38 -9.29
N ALA A 287 -14.16 11.97 -8.21
CA ALA A 287 -14.54 11.22 -7.00
C ALA A 287 -15.52 10.07 -7.29
N GLU A 288 -16.57 10.30 -8.13
CA GLU A 288 -17.52 9.26 -8.51
C GLU A 288 -16.88 8.19 -9.42
N ALA A 289 -16.06 8.61 -10.39
CA ALA A 289 -15.34 7.69 -11.26
C ALA A 289 -14.36 6.83 -10.45
N ASN A 290 -13.63 7.41 -9.50
CA ASN A 290 -12.72 6.70 -8.61
C ASN A 290 -13.47 5.68 -7.73
N ARG A 291 -14.62 6.06 -7.16
CA ARG A 291 -15.47 5.15 -6.38
C ARG A 291 -15.97 3.98 -7.21
N ARG A 292 -16.48 4.27 -8.40
CA ARG A 292 -16.95 3.24 -9.32
C ARG A 292 -15.81 2.28 -9.70
N PHE A 293 -14.65 2.83 -10.04
CA PHE A 293 -13.44 2.05 -10.34
C PHE A 293 -13.04 1.17 -9.17
N ALA A 294 -12.96 1.71 -7.96
CA ALA A 294 -12.57 0.96 -6.77
C ALA A 294 -13.51 -0.20 -6.47
N LYS A 295 -14.84 0.01 -6.62
CA LYS A 295 -15.85 -1.06 -6.47
C LYS A 295 -15.70 -2.15 -7.53
N LEU A 296 -15.49 -1.76 -8.80
CA LEU A 296 -15.27 -2.70 -9.90
C LEU A 296 -14.00 -3.50 -9.69
N PHE A 297 -12.89 -2.83 -9.34
CA PHE A 297 -11.65 -3.51 -9.00
C PHE A 297 -11.85 -4.54 -7.88
N ALA A 298 -12.50 -4.15 -6.77
CA ALA A 298 -12.75 -5.05 -5.65
C ALA A 298 -13.58 -6.27 -6.06
N ALA A 299 -14.62 -6.07 -6.87
CA ALA A 299 -15.41 -7.17 -7.41
C ALA A 299 -14.58 -8.09 -8.30
N CYS A 300 -13.80 -7.56 -9.25
CA CYS A 300 -12.95 -8.35 -10.15
C CYS A 300 -11.81 -9.06 -9.38
N PHE A 301 -11.27 -8.41 -8.34
CA PHE A 301 -10.21 -8.99 -7.51
C PHE A 301 -10.69 -10.21 -6.72
N LEU A 302 -11.87 -10.13 -6.10
CA LEU A 302 -12.47 -11.23 -5.33
C LEU A 302 -13.15 -12.28 -6.20
N LEU A 303 -13.66 -11.88 -7.36
CA LEU A 303 -14.43 -12.69 -8.30
C LEU A 303 -13.72 -12.70 -9.67
N PRO A 304 -12.51 -13.31 -9.77
CA PRO A 304 -11.78 -13.33 -11.02
C PRO A 304 -12.58 -14.04 -12.10
N ARG A 305 -12.51 -13.49 -13.32
CA ARG A 305 -13.31 -13.92 -14.47
C ARG A 305 -13.25 -15.43 -14.69
N GLY A 306 -12.04 -15.98 -14.73
CA GLY A 306 -11.82 -17.40 -14.99
C GLY A 306 -12.45 -18.30 -13.93
N ALA A 307 -12.32 -17.95 -12.64
CA ALA A 307 -12.91 -18.73 -11.56
C ALA A 307 -14.45 -18.71 -11.58
N VAL A 308 -15.07 -17.55 -11.87
CA VAL A 308 -16.53 -17.44 -11.95
C VAL A 308 -17.07 -18.21 -13.14
N LEU A 309 -16.43 -18.10 -14.31
CA LEU A 309 -16.79 -18.89 -15.50
C LEU A 309 -16.63 -20.39 -15.28
N ALA A 310 -15.55 -20.82 -14.63
CA ALA A 310 -15.32 -22.22 -14.28
C ALA A 310 -16.37 -22.74 -13.29
N ALA A 311 -16.76 -21.93 -12.30
CA ALA A 311 -17.83 -22.29 -11.36
C ALA A 311 -19.18 -22.44 -12.06
N ALA A 312 -19.53 -21.55 -12.98
CA ALA A 312 -20.75 -21.67 -13.80
C ALA A 312 -20.70 -22.90 -14.69
N ALA A 313 -19.62 -23.14 -15.42
CA ALA A 313 -19.43 -24.28 -16.30
C ALA A 313 -19.50 -25.60 -15.54
N SER A 314 -18.93 -25.69 -14.33
CA SER A 314 -18.98 -26.91 -13.50
C SER A 314 -20.40 -27.30 -13.06
N LEU A 315 -21.34 -26.36 -13.12
CA LEU A 315 -22.75 -26.57 -12.80
C LEU A 315 -23.62 -26.69 -14.06
N GLY A 316 -23.04 -26.51 -15.26
CA GLY A 316 -23.81 -26.39 -16.51
C GLY A 316 -24.73 -25.15 -16.50
N ALA A 317 -24.46 -24.16 -15.66
CA ALA A 317 -25.34 -23.01 -15.47
C ALA A 317 -25.08 -21.93 -16.54
N GLY A 318 -26.09 -21.71 -17.38
CA GLY A 318 -26.15 -20.62 -18.36
C GLY A 318 -26.89 -19.40 -17.82
N ARG A 319 -27.20 -18.47 -18.74
CA ARG A 319 -27.75 -17.13 -18.40
C ARG A 319 -29.10 -17.17 -17.65
N GLY A 320 -29.89 -18.20 -17.86
CA GLY A 320 -31.25 -18.37 -17.28
C GLY A 320 -31.31 -19.20 -16.01
N ASP A 321 -30.22 -19.83 -15.59
CA ASP A 321 -30.24 -20.90 -14.58
C ASP A 321 -29.99 -20.42 -13.14
N TRP A 322 -29.69 -19.12 -12.99
CA TRP A 322 -29.33 -18.53 -11.70
C TRP A 322 -30.56 -18.11 -10.90
N SER A 323 -30.78 -18.79 -9.80
CA SER A 323 -31.74 -18.42 -8.77
C SER A 323 -31.04 -17.85 -7.53
N TYR A 324 -31.77 -17.11 -6.68
CA TYR A 324 -31.22 -16.59 -5.44
C TYR A 324 -30.59 -17.67 -4.53
N PRO A 325 -31.23 -18.87 -4.31
CA PRO A 325 -30.58 -19.95 -3.57
C PRO A 325 -29.28 -20.44 -4.21
N LEU A 326 -29.21 -20.53 -5.54
CA LEU A 326 -27.99 -20.95 -6.24
C LEU A 326 -26.87 -19.89 -6.08
N VAL A 327 -27.21 -18.61 -6.22
CA VAL A 327 -26.28 -17.49 -5.96
C VAL A 327 -25.73 -17.59 -4.53
N LEU A 328 -26.57 -17.77 -3.52
CA LEU A 328 -26.15 -17.91 -2.12
C LEU A 328 -25.16 -19.08 -1.93
N ARG A 329 -25.42 -20.20 -2.60
CA ARG A 329 -24.56 -21.39 -2.49
C ARG A 329 -23.19 -21.18 -3.15
N VAL A 330 -23.17 -20.61 -4.35
CA VAL A 330 -21.92 -20.46 -5.13
C VAL A 330 -21.06 -19.33 -4.60
N LYS A 331 -21.65 -18.19 -4.22
CA LYS A 331 -20.91 -17.01 -3.70
C LYS A 331 -20.05 -17.33 -2.48
N ARG A 332 -20.46 -18.32 -1.66
CA ARG A 332 -19.71 -18.73 -0.45
C ARG A 332 -18.29 -19.21 -0.77
N ARG A 333 -18.09 -19.80 -1.94
CA ARG A 333 -16.75 -20.24 -2.37
C ARG A 333 -15.79 -19.06 -2.54
N PHE A 334 -16.35 -17.89 -2.89
CA PHE A 334 -15.58 -16.69 -3.16
C PHE A 334 -15.47 -15.73 -1.95
N GLY A 335 -16.18 -16.02 -0.87
CA GLY A 335 -16.17 -15.15 0.31
C GLY A 335 -16.84 -13.79 0.09
N THR A 336 -17.74 -13.66 -0.91
CA THR A 336 -18.38 -12.39 -1.26
C THR A 336 -19.84 -12.36 -0.86
N SER A 337 -20.48 -11.17 -0.93
CA SER A 337 -21.94 -11.06 -0.77
C SER A 337 -22.68 -11.59 -1.99
N ALA A 338 -23.95 -12.01 -1.79
CA ALA A 338 -24.82 -12.44 -2.87
C ALA A 338 -25.03 -11.33 -3.91
N GLU A 339 -25.12 -10.10 -3.45
CA GLU A 339 -25.26 -8.93 -4.32
C GLU A 339 -24.02 -8.74 -5.23
N ALA A 340 -22.81 -8.74 -4.66
CA ALA A 340 -21.58 -8.61 -5.44
C ALA A 340 -21.42 -9.73 -6.45
N PHE A 341 -21.75 -10.98 -6.06
CA PHE A 341 -21.69 -12.12 -6.96
C PHE A 341 -22.72 -12.01 -8.09
N ALA A 342 -23.96 -11.58 -7.82
CA ALA A 342 -24.98 -11.40 -8.82
C ALA A 342 -24.64 -10.32 -9.85
N TYR A 343 -24.09 -9.18 -9.42
CA TYR A 343 -23.56 -8.16 -10.33
C TYR A 343 -22.44 -8.71 -11.21
N ARG A 344 -21.52 -9.51 -10.64
CA ARG A 344 -20.44 -10.11 -11.43
C ARG A 344 -20.94 -11.10 -12.47
N LEU A 345 -21.98 -11.88 -12.16
CA LEU A 345 -22.64 -12.76 -13.12
C LEU A 345 -23.25 -11.96 -14.29
N LEU A 346 -23.88 -10.80 -14.01
CA LEU A 346 -24.40 -9.92 -15.04
C LEU A 346 -23.29 -9.38 -15.95
N GLU A 347 -22.21 -8.86 -15.36
CA GLU A 347 -21.05 -8.35 -16.09
C GLU A 347 -20.42 -9.40 -17.03
N LEU A 348 -20.42 -10.66 -16.60
CA LEU A 348 -19.90 -11.78 -17.38
C LEU A 348 -20.91 -12.35 -18.39
N GLY A 349 -22.10 -11.77 -18.50
CA GLY A 349 -23.16 -12.23 -19.39
C GLY A 349 -23.85 -13.53 -18.97
N LEU A 350 -23.58 -13.99 -17.73
CA LEU A 350 -24.16 -15.21 -17.15
C LEU A 350 -25.51 -14.96 -16.49
N LEU A 351 -25.94 -13.72 -16.33
CA LEU A 351 -27.21 -13.33 -15.75
C LEU A 351 -27.91 -12.30 -16.65
N SER A 352 -29.23 -12.28 -16.66
CA SER A 352 -29.99 -11.22 -17.32
C SER A 352 -30.38 -10.11 -16.33
N ASP A 353 -30.67 -8.90 -16.82
CA ASP A 353 -31.12 -7.79 -15.98
C ASP A 353 -32.40 -8.12 -15.20
N THR A 354 -33.32 -8.87 -15.84
CA THR A 354 -34.55 -9.31 -15.20
C THR A 354 -34.28 -10.27 -14.05
N ALA A 355 -33.39 -11.25 -14.26
CA ALA A 355 -32.99 -12.20 -13.22
C ALA A 355 -32.21 -11.50 -12.08
N LEU A 356 -31.32 -10.56 -12.42
CA LEU A 356 -30.65 -9.72 -11.43
C LEU A 356 -31.66 -8.97 -10.56
N SER A 357 -32.61 -8.30 -11.18
CA SER A 357 -33.67 -7.54 -10.45
C SER A 357 -34.43 -8.44 -9.49
N GLY A 358 -34.79 -9.66 -9.90
CA GLY A 358 -35.42 -10.66 -9.04
C GLY A 358 -34.55 -11.08 -7.86
N ILE A 359 -33.25 -11.35 -8.09
CA ILE A 359 -32.32 -11.72 -7.04
C ILE A 359 -32.11 -10.58 -6.05
N LEU A 360 -31.92 -9.32 -6.54
CA LEU A 360 -31.78 -8.15 -5.67
C LEU A 360 -33.05 -7.88 -4.85
N GLY A 361 -34.23 -8.10 -5.43
CA GLY A 361 -35.52 -8.07 -4.72
C GLY A 361 -35.57 -9.09 -3.57
N ALA A 362 -35.13 -10.33 -3.80
CA ALA A 362 -35.08 -11.37 -2.79
C ALA A 362 -34.05 -11.04 -1.68
N ILE A 363 -32.88 -10.51 -2.05
CA ILE A 363 -31.86 -10.04 -1.08
C ILE A 363 -32.45 -8.95 -0.19
N LYS A 364 -33.08 -7.93 -0.79
CA LYS A 364 -33.69 -6.81 -0.05
C LYS A 364 -34.79 -7.27 0.91
N ALA A 365 -35.66 -8.16 0.46
CA ALA A 365 -36.72 -8.75 1.28
C ALA A 365 -36.16 -9.52 2.48
N HIS A 366 -35.10 -10.29 2.25
CA HIS A 366 -34.43 -11.03 3.32
C HIS A 366 -33.76 -10.09 4.33
N TYR A 367 -33.03 -9.06 3.88
CA TYR A 367 -32.34 -8.11 4.76
C TYR A 367 -33.29 -7.29 5.64
N ALA A 368 -34.48 -6.96 5.13
CA ALA A 368 -35.50 -6.22 5.89
C ALA A 368 -35.93 -6.99 7.16
N SER A 369 -35.92 -8.33 7.13
CA SER A 369 -36.32 -9.18 8.25
C SER A 369 -35.16 -9.77 9.07
N HIS A 370 -33.91 -9.67 8.60
CA HIS A 370 -32.75 -10.35 9.19
C HIS A 370 -31.54 -9.42 9.48
N GLN A 371 -31.80 -8.13 9.77
CA GLN A 371 -30.75 -7.17 10.18
C GLN A 371 -29.56 -7.11 9.21
N ASN A 372 -29.83 -7.12 7.90
CA ASN A 372 -28.79 -7.12 6.84
C ASN A 372 -27.81 -8.32 6.88
N ARG A 373 -28.24 -9.44 7.45
CA ARG A 373 -27.47 -10.69 7.41
C ARG A 373 -27.94 -11.54 6.26
N GLU A 374 -27.01 -12.17 5.56
CA GLU A 374 -27.32 -13.14 4.52
C GLU A 374 -27.75 -14.50 5.11
N PRO A 375 -28.58 -15.26 4.38
CA PRO A 375 -28.96 -16.60 4.81
C PRO A 375 -27.75 -17.55 4.87
N GLY A 376 -27.77 -18.45 5.82
CA GLY A 376 -26.79 -19.51 5.96
C GLY A 376 -25.77 -19.24 7.06
N GLU A 377 -24.77 -20.10 7.14
CA GLU A 377 -23.70 -20.03 8.11
C GLU A 377 -22.72 -18.90 7.75
N ALA A 378 -22.32 -18.10 8.72
CA ALA A 378 -21.33 -17.05 8.54
C ALA A 378 -19.97 -17.63 8.09
N LEU A 379 -19.23 -16.87 7.30
CA LEU A 379 -17.85 -17.24 7.01
C LEU A 379 -17.00 -17.17 8.29
N PRO A 380 -15.96 -18.00 8.41
CA PRO A 380 -15.05 -17.92 9.53
C PRO A 380 -14.41 -16.52 9.59
N PRO A 381 -14.11 -15.99 10.78
CA PRO A 381 -13.41 -14.72 10.93
C PRO A 381 -12.07 -14.75 10.20
N LEU A 382 -11.67 -13.61 9.64
CA LEU A 382 -10.33 -13.45 9.09
C LEU A 382 -9.28 -13.56 10.21
N ALA A 383 -8.11 -14.08 9.86
CA ALA A 383 -6.98 -14.16 10.77
C ALA A 383 -6.57 -12.74 11.20
N ARG A 384 -6.64 -12.47 12.48
CA ARG A 384 -6.22 -11.19 13.06
C ARG A 384 -4.79 -11.31 13.57
N ASN A 385 -4.02 -10.23 13.44
CA ASN A 385 -2.66 -10.15 13.96
C ASN A 385 -1.68 -11.24 13.39
N GLY A 386 -1.87 -11.75 12.17
CA GLY A 386 -0.99 -12.76 11.60
C GLY A 386 0.48 -12.31 11.65
N ARG A 387 0.92 -11.51 10.71
CA ARG A 387 2.30 -11.00 10.69
C ARG A 387 2.64 -10.09 11.88
N LEU A 388 1.67 -9.35 12.43
CA LEU A 388 1.88 -8.55 13.62
C LEU A 388 2.25 -9.44 14.83
N GLY A 389 1.57 -10.58 15.00
CA GLY A 389 1.90 -11.59 16.01
C GLY A 389 3.29 -12.16 15.83
N ASP A 390 3.64 -12.55 14.60
CA ASP A 390 4.99 -13.05 14.28
C ASP A 390 6.07 -12.02 14.64
N LEU A 391 5.83 -10.74 14.35
CA LEU A 391 6.75 -9.66 14.72
C LEU A 391 6.85 -9.46 16.23
N VAL A 392 5.76 -9.59 16.98
CA VAL A 392 5.78 -9.55 18.45
C VAL A 392 6.65 -10.68 18.99
N GLU A 393 6.42 -11.92 18.57
CA GLU A 393 7.20 -13.06 19.01
C GLU A 393 8.69 -12.91 18.65
N ARG A 394 8.97 -12.45 17.44
CA ARG A 394 10.35 -12.19 17.01
C ARG A 394 11.00 -11.07 17.82
N ALA A 395 10.27 -9.98 18.12
CA ALA A 395 10.76 -8.83 18.85
C ALA A 395 11.02 -9.15 20.34
N ARG A 396 10.32 -10.12 20.93
CA ARG A 396 10.57 -10.60 22.30
C ARG A 396 12.02 -11.08 22.51
N THR A 397 12.68 -11.54 21.45
CA THR A 397 14.08 -12.00 21.50
C THR A 397 15.09 -10.87 21.33
N VAL A 398 14.65 -9.62 21.13
CA VAL A 398 15.54 -8.46 20.99
C VAL A 398 15.95 -7.95 22.37
N PRO A 399 17.25 -7.89 22.70
CA PRO A 399 17.72 -7.42 23.99
C PRO A 399 17.24 -5.98 24.28
N GLY A 400 16.67 -5.77 25.48
CA GLY A 400 16.24 -4.46 25.94
C GLY A 400 14.89 -3.98 25.38
N ALA A 401 14.21 -4.74 24.52
CA ALA A 401 12.92 -4.38 23.94
C ALA A 401 11.72 -5.02 24.66
N HIS A 402 11.93 -5.87 25.65
CA HIS A 402 10.91 -6.73 26.24
C HIS A 402 9.66 -5.95 26.72
N ASP A 403 9.84 -4.94 27.54
CA ASP A 403 8.70 -4.17 28.12
C ASP A 403 7.92 -3.40 27.03
N GLU A 404 8.64 -2.85 26.04
CA GLU A 404 8.04 -2.17 24.91
C GLU A 404 7.20 -3.13 24.07
N VAL A 405 7.74 -4.31 23.76
CA VAL A 405 7.06 -5.36 22.99
C VAL A 405 5.81 -5.86 23.73
N LEU A 406 5.88 -6.08 25.04
CA LEU A 406 4.73 -6.47 25.84
C LEU A 406 3.64 -5.39 25.85
N ALA A 407 4.04 -4.12 25.92
CA ALA A 407 3.08 -3.01 25.85
C ALA A 407 2.37 -2.96 24.49
N ILE A 408 3.11 -3.18 23.39
CA ILE A 408 2.54 -3.27 22.03
C ILE A 408 1.60 -4.48 21.92
N ALA A 409 2.00 -5.66 22.36
CA ALA A 409 1.19 -6.87 22.35
C ALA A 409 -0.15 -6.69 23.09
N ARG A 410 -0.12 -6.12 24.31
CA ARG A 410 -1.34 -5.81 25.08
C ARG A 410 -2.27 -4.86 24.32
N ARG A 411 -1.73 -3.79 23.71
CA ARG A 411 -2.54 -2.86 22.89
C ARG A 411 -3.12 -3.52 21.66
N ALA A 412 -2.46 -4.55 21.14
CA ALA A 412 -2.96 -5.35 20.02
C ALA A 412 -3.97 -6.43 20.44
N GLY A 413 -4.30 -6.54 21.72
CA GLY A 413 -5.21 -7.57 22.24
C GLY A 413 -4.62 -8.98 22.22
N MET A 414 -3.27 -9.07 22.18
CA MET A 414 -2.56 -10.36 22.23
C MET A 414 -2.22 -10.72 23.68
N SER A 415 -2.28 -12.02 23.97
CA SER A 415 -1.88 -12.51 25.32
C SER A 415 -0.42 -12.19 25.59
N PRO A 416 -0.07 -11.76 26.80
CA PRO A 416 1.32 -11.49 27.19
C PRO A 416 2.14 -12.75 27.40
N ASP A 417 1.51 -13.94 27.39
CA ASP A 417 2.14 -15.22 27.70
C ASP A 417 3.06 -15.75 26.61
#